data_9dcfdf63f769125fa37edb5a9c09d669
#
_entry.id   9dcfdf63f769125fa37edb5a9c09d669
#
_cell.length_a   1.000
_cell.length_b   1.000
_cell.length_c   1.000
_cell.angle_alpha   90.00
_cell.angle_beta   90.00
_cell.angle_gamma   90.00
#
_symmetry.space_group_name_H-M   'P 1'
#
loop_
_entity.id
_entity.type
_entity.pdbx_description
1 polymer ?
#
loop_
_entity_poly.entity_id
_entity_poly.type
_entity_poly.pdbx_seq_one_letter_code
_entity_poly.pdbx_strand_id
1 'polypeptide(L)'
;MKDIGLVGVPFSGKSTLFTALTRSGSHGGQANVAVVPVPDHRLAVLTDMERSKKTVAAQVRFVDVPGGVSSAQGVAKLREVEALAVVIRSFGADADPVEELTTVRGDLLLADLSVVDSALHKAEKRAKGKTTAEVEALQAAHAALVAEIPLRDAKLDPEMVAELRGIAPLTLKPGVVIANLEEGTGVPAALADVGAVGVFASIEAETAEMDADEARALLEEFGVEEPGLEKVIAACYRALDLITFLTTGEDETRAWEVRRGATAPEAAGVIHTDLQRGFIRAEVIGYAELVAAGSMEAAKAAGKIRVEGKDYVVREGDILHVRFAV
;
A
#
# COMPACT_ATOMS: atom_id res chain seq x y z
N MET A 1 -8.37 -2.58 5.96
CA MET A 1 -8.11 -1.76 4.74
C MET A 1 -7.13 -0.66 5.10
N LYS A 2 -6.15 -0.37 4.25
CA LYS A 2 -5.06 0.57 4.50
C LYS A 2 -5.20 1.80 3.63
N ASP A 3 -4.80 2.96 4.17
CA ASP A 3 -4.95 4.25 3.53
C ASP A 3 -3.62 4.72 2.94
N ILE A 4 -3.66 5.20 1.71
CA ILE A 4 -2.53 5.70 0.94
C ILE A 4 -2.83 7.14 0.56
N GLY A 5 -2.05 8.08 1.08
CA GLY A 5 -2.21 9.50 0.77
C GLY A 5 -1.51 9.89 -0.52
N LEU A 6 -2.22 10.55 -1.42
CA LEU A 6 -1.63 11.13 -2.62
C LEU A 6 -0.91 12.45 -2.28
N VAL A 7 0.35 12.55 -2.66
CA VAL A 7 1.20 13.72 -2.44
C VAL A 7 1.86 14.13 -3.76
N GLY A 8 2.13 15.41 -3.95
CA GLY A 8 2.82 15.96 -5.12
C GLY A 8 2.58 17.46 -5.22
N VAL A 9 3.41 18.14 -6.00
CA VAL A 9 3.26 19.58 -6.25
C VAL A 9 1.95 19.90 -7.00
N PRO A 10 1.49 21.15 -7.01
CA PRO A 10 0.41 21.57 -7.90
C PRO A 10 0.70 21.18 -9.36
N PHE A 11 -0.34 20.74 -10.07
CA PHE A 11 -0.28 20.30 -11.48
C PHE A 11 0.52 19.03 -11.76
N SER A 12 0.95 18.26 -10.75
CA SER A 12 1.60 16.96 -10.97
C SER A 12 0.65 15.87 -11.52
N GLY A 13 -0.67 16.14 -11.61
CA GLY A 13 -1.67 15.19 -12.09
C GLY A 13 -2.27 14.30 -10.99
N LYS A 14 -2.10 14.65 -9.70
CA LYS A 14 -2.74 13.92 -8.57
C LYS A 14 -4.23 13.71 -8.75
N SER A 15 -4.96 14.77 -9.10
CA SER A 15 -6.42 14.71 -9.26
C SER A 15 -6.83 13.85 -10.46
N THR A 16 -6.04 13.85 -11.53
CA THR A 16 -6.25 12.97 -12.68
C THR A 16 -6.02 11.52 -12.30
N LEU A 17 -4.92 11.23 -11.61
CA LEU A 17 -4.64 9.89 -11.07
C LEU A 17 -5.74 9.45 -10.09
N PHE A 18 -6.18 10.34 -9.20
CA PHE A 18 -7.28 10.04 -8.28
C PHE A 18 -8.59 9.74 -9.04
N THR A 19 -8.87 10.48 -10.10
CA THR A 19 -10.04 10.21 -10.98
C THR A 19 -9.93 8.84 -11.62
N ALA A 20 -8.78 8.48 -12.18
CA ALA A 20 -8.54 7.17 -12.76
C ALA A 20 -8.75 6.03 -11.71
N LEU A 21 -8.19 6.19 -10.52
CA LEU A 21 -8.38 5.27 -9.40
C LEU A 21 -9.84 5.17 -8.94
N THR A 22 -10.58 6.30 -8.95
CA THR A 22 -11.99 6.34 -8.54
C THR A 22 -12.90 5.64 -9.56
N ARG A 23 -12.60 5.76 -10.84
CA ARG A 23 -13.34 5.11 -11.92
C ARG A 23 -13.09 3.60 -11.98
N SER A 24 -11.85 3.17 -11.70
CA SER A 24 -11.50 1.75 -11.61
C SER A 24 -11.96 1.06 -10.33
N GLY A 25 -12.44 1.83 -9.33
CA GLY A 25 -12.88 1.34 -8.03
C GLY A 25 -14.25 1.87 -7.60
N SER A 26 -14.45 2.01 -6.32
CA SER A 26 -15.65 2.59 -5.73
C SER A 26 -15.34 3.78 -4.82
N HIS A 27 -16.26 4.73 -4.72
CA HIS A 27 -16.14 5.80 -3.75
C HIS A 27 -16.33 5.27 -2.33
N GLY A 28 -15.45 5.63 -1.42
CA GLY A 28 -15.55 5.25 0.00
C GLY A 28 -16.56 6.06 0.81
N GLY A 29 -17.59 6.64 0.17
CA GLY A 29 -18.60 7.47 0.82
C GLY A 29 -18.12 8.88 1.19
N GLN A 30 -16.88 9.24 0.88
CA GLN A 30 -16.29 10.58 1.03
C GLN A 30 -15.76 11.07 -0.30
N ALA A 31 -15.89 12.36 -0.58
CA ALA A 31 -15.54 12.95 -1.87
C ALA A 31 -14.05 12.77 -2.30
N ASN A 32 -13.16 12.45 -1.36
CA ASN A 32 -11.72 12.36 -1.59
C ASN A 32 -11.15 10.97 -1.24
N VAL A 33 -11.95 9.91 -1.34
CA VAL A 33 -11.54 8.53 -1.04
C VAL A 33 -11.94 7.60 -2.18
N ALA A 34 -10.95 6.92 -2.77
CA ALA A 34 -11.13 5.85 -3.75
C ALA A 34 -10.76 4.51 -3.13
N VAL A 35 -11.69 3.55 -3.16
CA VAL A 35 -11.45 2.16 -2.73
C VAL A 35 -11.21 1.33 -3.98
N VAL A 36 -10.02 0.74 -4.09
CA VAL A 36 -9.57 0.06 -5.31
C VAL A 36 -9.24 -1.40 -5.01
N PRO A 37 -9.71 -2.35 -5.83
CA PRO A 37 -9.29 -3.73 -5.70
C PRO A 37 -7.80 -3.87 -6.04
N VAL A 38 -7.10 -4.72 -5.29
CA VAL A 38 -5.72 -5.11 -5.60
C VAL A 38 -5.77 -6.17 -6.70
N PRO A 39 -5.13 -5.95 -7.85
CA PRO A 39 -5.09 -6.93 -8.93
C PRO A 39 -4.45 -8.24 -8.46
N ASP A 40 -5.16 -9.36 -8.64
CA ASP A 40 -4.70 -10.69 -8.26
C ASP A 40 -5.29 -11.76 -9.20
N HIS A 41 -4.49 -12.19 -10.17
CA HIS A 41 -4.89 -13.20 -11.16
C HIS A 41 -5.26 -14.56 -10.55
N ARG A 42 -4.78 -14.85 -9.32
CA ARG A 42 -5.06 -16.11 -8.62
C ARG A 42 -6.55 -16.27 -8.30
N LEU A 43 -7.25 -15.14 -8.09
CA LEU A 43 -8.68 -15.17 -7.78
C LEU A 43 -9.52 -15.77 -8.91
N ALA A 44 -9.27 -15.40 -10.15
CA ALA A 44 -10.00 -15.94 -11.30
C ALA A 44 -9.82 -17.45 -11.40
N VAL A 45 -8.56 -17.92 -11.30
CA VAL A 45 -8.23 -19.35 -11.39
C VAL A 45 -8.91 -20.15 -10.27
N LEU A 46 -8.86 -19.65 -9.02
CA LEU A 46 -9.49 -20.34 -7.89
C LEU A 46 -11.03 -20.30 -7.97
N THR A 47 -11.60 -19.19 -8.45
CA THR A 47 -13.05 -19.06 -8.66
C THR A 47 -13.56 -20.10 -9.67
N ASP A 48 -12.85 -20.27 -10.78
CA ASP A 48 -13.19 -21.26 -11.80
C ASP A 48 -13.01 -22.69 -11.28
N MET A 49 -11.93 -22.96 -10.55
CA MET A 49 -11.64 -24.28 -9.97
C MET A 49 -12.71 -24.73 -8.98
N GLU A 50 -13.11 -23.86 -8.05
CA GLU A 50 -14.09 -24.16 -7.00
C GLU A 50 -15.52 -23.83 -7.43
N ARG A 51 -15.71 -23.23 -8.63
CA ARG A 51 -17.00 -22.72 -9.13
C ARG A 51 -17.66 -21.77 -8.13
N SER A 52 -16.87 -20.90 -7.56
CA SER A 52 -17.33 -19.98 -6.51
C SER A 52 -18.39 -19.03 -7.03
N LYS A 53 -19.46 -18.84 -6.25
CA LYS A 53 -20.54 -17.91 -6.58
C LYS A 53 -20.11 -16.45 -6.53
N LYS A 54 -19.05 -16.15 -5.76
CA LYS A 54 -18.59 -14.78 -5.53
C LYS A 54 -17.07 -14.74 -5.46
N THR A 55 -16.48 -13.69 -6.06
CA THR A 55 -15.06 -13.39 -6.01
C THR A 55 -14.83 -12.03 -5.34
N VAL A 56 -13.92 -11.96 -4.38
CA VAL A 56 -13.62 -10.72 -3.66
C VAL A 56 -12.12 -10.50 -3.60
N ALA A 57 -11.65 -9.42 -4.20
CA ALA A 57 -10.26 -8.98 -4.13
C ALA A 57 -9.94 -8.28 -2.78
N ALA A 58 -8.67 -8.30 -2.39
CA ALA A 58 -8.16 -7.39 -1.36
C ALA A 58 -8.33 -5.93 -1.84
N GLN A 59 -8.42 -4.99 -0.92
CA GLN A 59 -8.70 -3.59 -1.26
C GLN A 59 -7.74 -2.65 -0.53
N VAL A 60 -7.36 -1.56 -1.21
CA VAL A 60 -6.67 -0.43 -0.62
C VAL A 60 -7.45 0.85 -0.85
N ARG A 61 -7.26 1.85 0.03
CA ARG A 61 -7.89 3.15 -0.12
C ARG A 61 -6.84 4.19 -0.51
N PHE A 62 -7.12 4.91 -1.58
CA PHE A 62 -6.37 6.12 -1.92
C PHE A 62 -7.13 7.34 -1.41
N VAL A 63 -6.40 8.25 -0.80
CA VAL A 63 -6.95 9.48 -0.23
C VAL A 63 -6.30 10.66 -0.95
N ASP A 64 -7.11 11.43 -1.68
CA ASP A 64 -6.67 12.71 -2.20
C ASP A 64 -6.76 13.75 -1.07
N VAL A 65 -5.60 14.33 -0.74
CA VAL A 65 -5.49 15.27 0.37
C VAL A 65 -5.38 16.70 -0.16
N PRO A 66 -6.45 17.48 -0.10
CA PRO A 66 -6.42 18.88 -0.54
C PRO A 66 -5.31 19.67 0.16
N GLY A 67 -4.55 20.43 -0.61
CA GLY A 67 -3.41 21.19 -0.09
C GLY A 67 -2.17 20.38 0.25
N GLY A 68 -2.27 19.06 0.30
CA GLY A 68 -1.12 18.15 0.51
C GLY A 68 -0.20 18.61 1.63
N VAL A 69 1.10 18.64 1.37
CA VAL A 69 2.13 19.12 2.33
C VAL A 69 2.20 20.64 2.46
N SER A 70 1.56 21.40 1.55
CA SER A 70 1.60 22.85 1.55
C SER A 70 0.62 23.48 2.56
N SER A 71 -0.22 22.72 3.22
CA SER A 71 -1.18 23.22 4.21
C SER A 71 -1.12 22.42 5.51
N ALA A 72 -1.31 23.09 6.63
CA ALA A 72 -1.36 22.43 7.95
C ALA A 72 -2.45 21.35 8.03
N GLN A 73 -3.61 21.59 7.40
CA GLN A 73 -4.70 20.63 7.36
C GLN A 73 -4.34 19.41 6.49
N GLY A 74 -3.68 19.63 5.36
CA GLY A 74 -3.20 18.55 4.49
C GLY A 74 -2.15 17.70 5.20
N VAL A 75 -1.15 18.31 5.84
CA VAL A 75 -0.15 17.61 6.65
C VAL A 75 -0.81 16.77 7.74
N ALA A 76 -1.81 17.31 8.46
CA ALA A 76 -2.54 16.57 9.48
C ALA A 76 -3.23 15.32 8.90
N LYS A 77 -3.88 15.46 7.74
CA LYS A 77 -4.49 14.32 7.03
C LYS A 77 -3.48 13.28 6.57
N LEU A 78 -2.34 13.72 6.02
CA LEU A 78 -1.26 12.81 5.61
C LEU A 78 -0.64 12.04 6.80
N ARG A 79 -0.74 12.56 8.02
CA ARG A 79 -0.32 11.82 9.21
C ARG A 79 -1.25 10.66 9.57
N GLU A 80 -2.50 10.69 9.13
CA GLU A 80 -3.50 9.64 9.40
C GLU A 80 -3.34 8.41 8.48
N VAL A 81 -2.76 8.56 7.27
CA VAL A 81 -2.59 7.46 6.30
C VAL A 81 -1.39 6.57 6.64
N GLU A 82 -1.35 5.35 6.12
CA GLU A 82 -0.27 4.40 6.37
C GLU A 82 0.90 4.50 5.39
N ALA A 83 0.65 4.95 4.16
CA ALA A 83 1.69 5.10 3.12
C ALA A 83 1.45 6.37 2.30
N LEU A 84 2.49 6.80 1.58
CA LEU A 84 2.43 7.95 0.68
C LEU A 84 2.65 7.52 -0.78
N ALA A 85 1.80 7.98 -1.68
CA ALA A 85 1.98 7.87 -3.11
C ALA A 85 2.38 9.25 -3.66
N VAL A 86 3.65 9.39 -4.02
CA VAL A 86 4.26 10.67 -4.44
C VAL A 86 4.16 10.79 -5.94
N VAL A 87 3.24 11.62 -6.43
CA VAL A 87 2.96 11.82 -7.85
C VAL A 87 3.85 12.94 -8.39
N ILE A 88 4.68 12.61 -9.37
CA ILE A 88 5.64 13.50 -10.02
C ILE A 88 5.24 13.69 -11.47
N ARG A 89 5.18 14.93 -11.90
CA ARG A 89 4.92 15.29 -13.28
C ARG A 89 6.08 14.89 -14.18
N SER A 90 5.79 14.08 -15.18
CA SER A 90 6.75 13.63 -16.19
C SER A 90 6.14 13.79 -17.59
N PHE A 91 5.33 14.84 -17.78
CA PHE A 91 4.67 15.22 -19.01
C PHE A 91 4.77 16.73 -19.24
N GLY A 92 4.72 17.15 -20.53
CA GLY A 92 4.90 18.53 -20.93
C GLY A 92 6.38 18.93 -21.00
N ALA A 93 6.69 19.85 -21.92
CA ALA A 93 8.06 20.25 -22.25
C ALA A 93 8.79 21.02 -21.12
N ASP A 94 8.07 21.52 -20.14
CA ASP A 94 8.56 22.28 -18.98
C ASP A 94 8.63 21.44 -17.68
N ALA A 95 8.43 20.15 -17.78
CA ALA A 95 8.51 19.27 -16.61
C ALA A 95 9.96 19.07 -16.17
N ASP A 96 10.23 19.24 -14.88
CA ASP A 96 11.47 18.80 -14.23
C ASP A 96 11.16 17.82 -13.11
N PRO A 97 11.11 16.51 -13.42
CA PRO A 97 10.77 15.48 -12.45
C PRO A 97 11.73 15.40 -11.26
N VAL A 98 13.00 15.80 -11.46
CA VAL A 98 14.02 15.77 -10.40
C VAL A 98 13.79 16.91 -9.41
N GLU A 99 13.53 18.12 -9.92
CA GLU A 99 13.20 19.26 -9.09
C GLU A 99 11.90 19.04 -8.32
N GLU A 100 10.86 18.49 -8.98
CA GLU A 100 9.58 18.19 -8.33
C GLU A 100 9.74 17.16 -7.21
N LEU A 101 10.47 16.08 -7.45
CA LEU A 101 10.74 15.06 -6.42
C LEU A 101 11.52 15.64 -5.24
N THR A 102 12.50 16.49 -5.52
CA THR A 102 13.31 17.18 -4.50
C THR A 102 12.44 18.12 -3.67
N THR A 103 11.56 18.87 -4.32
CA THR A 103 10.61 19.77 -3.65
C THR A 103 9.68 19.01 -2.71
N VAL A 104 9.04 17.93 -3.19
CA VAL A 104 8.14 17.12 -2.35
C VAL A 104 8.88 16.51 -1.17
N ARG A 105 10.09 16.00 -1.39
CA ARG A 105 10.92 15.44 -0.30
C ARG A 105 11.28 16.50 0.73
N GLY A 106 11.67 17.69 0.28
CA GLY A 106 11.96 18.84 1.14
C GLY A 106 10.74 19.25 1.99
N ASP A 107 9.57 19.35 1.38
CA ASP A 107 8.33 19.69 2.08
C ASP A 107 7.97 18.67 3.17
N LEU A 108 8.15 17.36 2.88
CA LEU A 108 7.93 16.30 3.86
C LEU A 108 8.92 16.37 5.03
N LEU A 109 10.20 16.63 4.74
CA LEU A 109 11.25 16.81 5.75
C LEU A 109 10.95 18.02 6.65
N LEU A 110 10.59 19.16 6.07
CA LEU A 110 10.26 20.37 6.81
C LEU A 110 9.01 20.21 7.68
N ALA A 111 7.98 19.51 7.18
CA ALA A 111 6.79 19.19 7.94
C ALA A 111 7.11 18.31 9.17
N ASP A 112 8.03 17.36 9.02
CA ASP A 112 8.45 16.51 10.13
C ASP A 112 9.40 17.24 11.09
N LEU A 113 10.33 18.02 10.58
CA LEU A 113 11.24 18.81 11.42
C LEU A 113 10.46 19.73 12.37
N SER A 114 9.43 20.42 11.86
CA SER A 114 8.58 21.30 12.67
C SER A 114 7.87 20.57 13.81
N VAL A 115 7.36 19.37 13.57
CA VAL A 115 6.64 18.59 14.59
C VAL A 115 7.60 17.93 15.57
N VAL A 116 8.75 17.43 15.08
CA VAL A 116 9.79 16.82 15.93
C VAL A 116 10.39 17.88 16.86
N ASP A 117 10.70 19.07 16.36
CA ASP A 117 11.22 20.18 17.17
C ASP A 117 10.26 20.57 18.29
N SER A 118 8.97 20.72 17.97
CA SER A 118 7.92 21.01 18.94
C SER A 118 7.76 19.90 19.99
N ALA A 119 7.87 18.63 19.57
CA ALA A 119 7.75 17.48 20.45
C ALA A 119 8.98 17.36 21.37
N LEU A 120 10.18 17.56 20.82
CA LEU A 120 11.45 17.53 21.54
C LEU A 120 11.46 18.58 22.65
N HIS A 121 11.13 19.84 22.33
CA HIS A 121 11.05 20.90 23.33
C HIS A 121 10.09 20.56 24.49
N LYS A 122 8.92 19.98 24.19
CA LYS A 122 7.96 19.54 25.19
C LYS A 122 8.49 18.36 26.04
N ALA A 123 9.15 17.39 25.40
CA ALA A 123 9.70 16.23 26.06
C ALA A 123 10.84 16.62 27.02
N GLU A 124 11.78 17.46 26.59
CA GLU A 124 12.89 17.99 27.43
C GLU A 124 12.36 18.74 28.65
N LYS A 125 11.32 19.59 28.44
CA LYS A 125 10.70 20.31 29.55
C LYS A 125 10.05 19.35 30.58
N ARG A 126 9.42 18.27 30.13
CA ARG A 126 8.85 17.23 31.02
C ARG A 126 9.92 16.44 31.73
N ALA A 127 10.99 16.10 31.02
CA ALA A 127 12.11 15.32 31.54
C ALA A 127 12.92 16.04 32.65
N LYS A 128 12.80 17.37 32.77
CA LYS A 128 13.49 18.19 33.79
C LYS A 128 15.00 17.92 33.85
N GLY A 129 15.64 17.81 32.69
CA GLY A 129 17.08 17.55 32.58
C GLY A 129 17.48 16.06 32.67
N LYS A 130 16.50 15.13 32.69
CA LYS A 130 16.78 13.69 32.59
C LYS A 130 16.74 13.26 31.14
N THR A 131 17.59 12.34 30.78
CA THR A 131 17.49 11.65 29.47
C THR A 131 16.45 10.55 29.57
N THR A 132 15.48 10.56 28.67
CA THR A 132 14.42 9.53 28.53
C THR A 132 14.45 8.95 27.12
N ALA A 133 13.93 7.74 26.91
CA ALA A 133 13.86 7.11 25.59
C ALA A 133 13.15 8.02 24.57
N GLU A 134 12.08 8.71 24.99
CA GLU A 134 11.38 9.70 24.15
C GLU A 134 12.30 10.84 23.71
N VAL A 135 13.10 11.42 24.64
CA VAL A 135 14.02 12.52 24.32
C VAL A 135 15.12 12.04 23.38
N GLU A 136 15.71 10.87 23.63
CA GLU A 136 16.74 10.28 22.76
C GLU A 136 16.22 10.03 21.34
N ALA A 137 15.04 9.45 21.21
CA ALA A 137 14.40 9.19 19.93
C ALA A 137 14.12 10.48 19.16
N LEU A 138 13.60 11.52 19.84
CA LEU A 138 13.31 12.81 19.24
C LEU A 138 14.60 13.56 18.84
N GLN A 139 15.67 13.48 19.62
CA GLN A 139 16.96 14.06 19.29
C GLN A 139 17.59 13.37 18.07
N ALA A 140 17.55 12.04 18.01
CA ALA A 140 18.02 11.28 16.86
C ALA A 140 17.22 11.61 15.59
N ALA A 141 15.88 11.70 15.71
CA ALA A 141 15.02 12.11 14.61
C ALA A 141 15.30 13.54 14.14
N HIS A 142 15.45 14.49 15.06
CA HIS A 142 15.81 15.88 14.77
C HIS A 142 17.14 15.96 14.00
N ALA A 143 18.18 15.26 14.50
CA ALA A 143 19.49 15.25 13.85
C ALA A 143 19.44 14.69 12.42
N ALA A 144 18.68 13.62 12.20
CA ALA A 144 18.48 13.05 10.86
C ALA A 144 17.78 14.04 9.92
N LEU A 145 16.70 14.69 10.37
CA LEU A 145 15.94 15.63 9.56
C LEU A 145 16.74 16.91 9.24
N VAL A 146 17.55 17.41 10.17
CA VAL A 146 18.48 18.53 9.92
C VAL A 146 19.56 18.15 8.90
N ALA A 147 19.96 16.89 8.85
CA ALA A 147 20.86 16.35 7.85
C ALA A 147 20.15 15.98 6.52
N GLU A 148 18.89 16.38 6.35
CA GLU A 148 18.04 16.07 5.19
C GLU A 148 17.86 14.56 4.92
N ILE A 149 17.99 13.73 5.96
CA ILE A 149 17.79 12.28 5.88
C ILE A 149 16.35 11.95 6.29
N PRO A 150 15.52 11.36 5.40
CA PRO A 150 14.20 10.86 5.76
C PRO A 150 14.29 9.87 6.93
N LEU A 151 13.35 9.90 7.87
CA LEU A 151 13.43 9.07 9.07
C LEU A 151 13.41 7.56 8.79
N ARG A 152 12.81 7.13 7.68
CA ARG A 152 12.84 5.71 7.24
C ARG A 152 14.24 5.25 6.81
N ASP A 153 15.10 6.19 6.38
CA ASP A 153 16.46 5.94 5.92
C ASP A 153 17.49 6.24 7.02
N ALA A 154 17.04 6.82 8.13
CA ALA A 154 17.85 7.10 9.29
C ALA A 154 18.11 5.81 10.10
N LYS A 155 19.26 5.76 10.78
CA LYS A 155 19.63 4.64 11.66
C LYS A 155 18.92 4.78 13.01
N LEU A 156 17.60 4.55 13.02
CA LEU A 156 16.79 4.55 14.24
C LEU A 156 16.51 3.11 14.66
N ASP A 157 16.71 2.83 15.95
CA ASP A 157 16.35 1.54 16.53
C ASP A 157 14.83 1.36 16.59
N PRO A 158 14.31 0.11 16.57
CA PRO A 158 12.87 -0.16 16.66
C PRO A 158 12.18 0.49 17.86
N GLU A 159 12.89 0.62 18.98
CA GLU A 159 12.41 1.28 20.20
C GLU A 159 12.25 2.78 19.96
N MET A 160 13.23 3.44 19.33
CA MET A 160 13.13 4.86 18.93
C MET A 160 11.98 5.10 17.96
N VAL A 161 11.82 4.22 16.97
CA VAL A 161 10.68 4.30 16.04
C VAL A 161 9.35 4.17 16.78
N ALA A 162 9.27 3.33 17.82
CA ALA A 162 8.06 3.18 18.62
C ALA A 162 7.71 4.47 19.38
N GLU A 163 8.70 5.17 19.94
CA GLU A 163 8.52 6.46 20.63
C GLU A 163 8.02 7.56 19.68
N LEU A 164 8.42 7.53 18.40
CA LEU A 164 7.99 8.51 17.39
C LEU A 164 6.56 8.29 16.86
N ARG A 165 5.93 7.16 17.14
CA ARG A 165 4.57 6.84 16.62
C ARG A 165 3.53 7.90 16.98
N GLY A 166 3.64 8.48 18.17
CA GLY A 166 2.69 9.48 18.67
C GLY A 166 2.61 10.77 17.84
N ILE A 167 3.68 11.10 17.12
CA ILE A 167 3.74 12.27 16.23
C ILE A 167 3.55 11.91 14.76
N ALA A 168 3.49 10.62 14.43
CA ALA A 168 3.24 10.05 13.10
C ALA A 168 4.06 10.75 11.98
N PRO A 169 5.41 10.68 11.99
CA PRO A 169 6.23 11.37 11.01
C PRO A 169 5.94 10.91 9.59
N LEU A 170 5.86 11.85 8.64
CA LEU A 170 5.57 11.56 7.23
C LEU A 170 6.75 10.85 6.56
N THR A 171 7.97 11.25 6.87
CA THR A 171 9.19 10.67 6.29
C THR A 171 9.53 9.28 6.84
N LEU A 172 8.85 8.84 7.91
CA LEU A 172 8.93 7.46 8.41
C LEU A 172 8.00 6.51 7.66
N LYS A 173 6.95 7.05 7.02
CA LYS A 173 5.98 6.24 6.27
C LYS A 173 6.62 5.65 5.00
N PRO A 174 6.24 4.42 4.61
CA PRO A 174 6.59 3.91 3.30
C PRO A 174 6.03 4.81 2.20
N GLY A 175 6.78 4.97 1.12
CA GLY A 175 6.38 5.80 0.00
C GLY A 175 6.65 5.14 -1.34
N VAL A 176 5.77 5.37 -2.31
CA VAL A 176 5.94 4.98 -3.71
C VAL A 176 6.01 6.23 -4.55
N VAL A 177 7.04 6.34 -5.38
CA VAL A 177 7.14 7.42 -6.36
C VAL A 177 6.40 7.00 -7.62
N ILE A 178 5.53 7.86 -8.12
CA ILE A 178 4.71 7.64 -9.31
C ILE A 178 5.10 8.69 -10.34
N ALA A 179 5.62 8.26 -11.48
CA ALA A 179 5.88 9.12 -12.63
C ALA A 179 4.60 9.21 -13.48
N ASN A 180 3.95 10.36 -13.48
CA ASN A 180 2.81 10.62 -14.36
C ASN A 180 3.35 11.03 -15.74
N LEU A 181 3.22 10.11 -16.69
CA LEU A 181 3.89 10.15 -17.99
C LEU A 181 3.03 10.81 -19.08
N GLU A 182 3.70 11.31 -20.09
CA GLU A 182 3.12 11.68 -21.39
C GLU A 182 3.13 10.46 -22.31
N GLU A 183 2.16 10.40 -23.20
CA GLU A 183 1.99 9.33 -24.18
C GLU A 183 3.28 9.09 -24.97
N GLY A 184 3.62 7.82 -25.16
CA GLY A 184 4.81 7.42 -25.90
C GLY A 184 6.14 7.67 -25.17
N THR A 185 6.10 8.10 -23.91
CA THR A 185 7.31 8.29 -23.10
C THR A 185 7.47 7.19 -22.06
N GLY A 186 8.70 7.01 -21.57
CA GLY A 186 9.03 6.10 -20.47
C GLY A 186 9.32 6.85 -19.18
N VAL A 187 9.47 6.08 -18.09
CA VAL A 187 9.90 6.64 -16.80
C VAL A 187 11.27 7.31 -16.97
N PRO A 188 11.43 8.60 -16.63
CA PRO A 188 12.71 9.29 -16.69
C PRO A 188 13.78 8.54 -15.87
N ALA A 189 15.02 8.45 -16.37
CA ALA A 189 16.08 7.67 -15.73
C ALA A 189 16.28 8.02 -14.25
N ALA A 190 16.28 9.32 -13.92
CA ALA A 190 16.42 9.78 -12.53
C ALA A 190 15.27 9.33 -11.61
N LEU A 191 14.06 9.11 -12.14
CA LEU A 191 12.94 8.55 -11.37
C LEU A 191 13.01 7.00 -11.36
N ALA A 192 13.50 6.37 -12.41
CA ALA A 192 13.74 4.93 -12.44
C ALA A 192 14.77 4.49 -11.37
N ASP A 193 15.81 5.28 -11.14
CA ASP A 193 16.84 5.06 -10.11
C ASP A 193 16.26 5.01 -8.69
N VAL A 194 15.13 5.68 -8.45
CA VAL A 194 14.42 5.63 -7.16
C VAL A 194 13.24 4.66 -7.18
N GLY A 195 13.13 3.82 -8.19
CA GLY A 195 12.09 2.79 -8.30
C GLY A 195 10.70 3.34 -8.60
N ALA A 196 10.59 4.46 -9.32
CA ALA A 196 9.31 5.04 -9.67
C ALA A 196 8.49 4.14 -10.60
N VAL A 197 7.18 4.14 -10.39
CA VAL A 197 6.20 3.45 -11.22
C VAL A 197 5.58 4.44 -12.21
N GLY A 198 5.64 4.12 -13.50
CA GLY A 198 5.03 4.94 -14.54
C GLY A 198 3.52 4.71 -14.63
N VAL A 199 2.78 5.79 -14.88
CA VAL A 199 1.34 5.78 -15.14
C VAL A 199 0.99 6.83 -16.18
N PHE A 200 0.09 6.51 -17.10
CA PHE A 200 -0.49 7.45 -18.05
C PHE A 200 -1.86 7.91 -17.53
N ALA A 201 -1.85 8.73 -16.48
CA ALA A 201 -3.04 9.00 -15.70
C ALA A 201 -4.23 9.56 -16.52
N SER A 202 -3.97 10.31 -17.59
CA SER A 202 -5.03 10.85 -18.46
C SER A 202 -5.72 9.75 -19.26
N ILE A 203 -4.95 8.92 -19.97
CA ILE A 203 -5.50 7.82 -20.79
C ILE A 203 -6.18 6.79 -19.90
N GLU A 204 -5.54 6.41 -18.79
CA GLU A 204 -6.10 5.43 -17.88
C GLU A 204 -7.35 5.93 -17.16
N ALA A 205 -7.51 7.25 -17.00
CA ALA A 205 -8.75 7.85 -16.52
C ALA A 205 -9.87 7.77 -17.58
N GLU A 206 -9.55 7.86 -18.86
CA GLU A 206 -10.53 7.72 -19.96
C GLU A 206 -10.95 6.27 -20.16
N THR A 207 -9.99 5.34 -20.10
CA THR A 207 -10.25 3.90 -20.33
C THR A 207 -10.93 3.21 -19.16
N ALA A 208 -10.86 3.78 -17.95
CA ALA A 208 -11.39 3.14 -16.74
C ALA A 208 -12.93 2.92 -16.75
N GLU A 209 -13.67 3.60 -17.62
CA GLU A 209 -15.13 3.44 -17.80
C GLU A 209 -15.50 2.64 -19.06
N MET A 210 -14.50 2.22 -19.84
CA MET A 210 -14.69 1.47 -21.08
C MET A 210 -14.86 -0.03 -20.80
N ASP A 211 -15.37 -0.77 -21.79
CA ASP A 211 -15.28 -2.22 -21.79
C ASP A 211 -13.80 -2.67 -21.79
N ALA A 212 -13.50 -3.80 -21.16
CA ALA A 212 -12.12 -4.26 -20.95
C ALA A 212 -11.35 -4.48 -22.27
N ASP A 213 -12.03 -4.93 -23.33
CA ASP A 213 -11.41 -5.16 -24.64
C ASP A 213 -11.18 -3.83 -25.37
N GLU A 214 -12.14 -2.90 -25.30
CA GLU A 214 -12.00 -1.55 -25.84
C GLU A 214 -10.90 -0.77 -25.12
N ALA A 215 -10.85 -0.83 -23.79
CA ALA A 215 -9.82 -0.20 -22.96
C ALA A 215 -8.43 -0.72 -23.33
N ARG A 216 -8.29 -2.03 -23.49
CA ARG A 216 -7.03 -2.66 -23.90
C ARG A 216 -6.58 -2.20 -25.27
N ALA A 217 -7.49 -2.22 -26.27
CA ALA A 217 -7.19 -1.78 -27.62
C ALA A 217 -6.71 -0.33 -27.65
N LEU A 218 -7.35 0.55 -26.88
CA LEU A 218 -6.95 1.95 -26.79
C LEU A 218 -5.58 2.10 -26.12
N LEU A 219 -5.33 1.40 -25.01
CA LEU A 219 -4.02 1.42 -24.33
C LEU A 219 -2.90 0.92 -25.25
N GLU A 220 -3.14 -0.16 -26.03
CA GLU A 220 -2.18 -0.69 -27.00
C GLU A 220 -1.90 0.33 -28.14
N GLU A 221 -2.90 1.07 -28.62
CA GLU A 221 -2.75 2.13 -29.62
C GLU A 221 -1.79 3.23 -29.13
N PHE A 222 -1.82 3.55 -27.82
CA PHE A 222 -0.91 4.48 -27.19
C PHE A 222 0.40 3.86 -26.69
N GLY A 223 0.68 2.59 -27.03
CA GLY A 223 1.90 1.90 -26.67
C GLY A 223 1.98 1.50 -25.18
N VAL A 224 0.85 1.43 -24.49
CA VAL A 224 0.74 1.01 -23.10
C VAL A 224 0.45 -0.50 -23.06
N GLU A 225 1.49 -1.31 -22.89
CA GLU A 225 1.36 -2.77 -22.82
C GLU A 225 0.65 -3.27 -21.56
N GLU A 226 0.86 -2.59 -20.45
CA GLU A 226 0.26 -2.92 -19.16
C GLU A 226 -0.25 -1.66 -18.44
N PRO A 227 -1.49 -1.66 -17.92
CA PRO A 227 -2.05 -0.53 -17.18
C PRO A 227 -1.15 -0.09 -16.03
N GLY A 228 -0.79 1.18 -15.99
CA GLY A 228 0.05 1.77 -14.94
C GLY A 228 -0.65 1.78 -13.59
N LEU A 229 -1.99 1.95 -13.57
CA LEU A 229 -2.78 1.90 -12.34
C LEU A 229 -2.62 0.58 -11.59
N GLU A 230 -2.63 -0.55 -12.27
CA GLU A 230 -2.41 -1.87 -11.63
C GLU A 230 -1.01 -1.95 -10.99
N LYS A 231 0.01 -1.45 -11.69
CA LYS A 231 1.39 -1.37 -11.18
C LYS A 231 1.47 -0.45 -9.95
N VAL A 232 0.79 0.70 -9.99
CA VAL A 232 0.72 1.66 -8.86
C VAL A 232 0.06 1.00 -7.65
N ILE A 233 -1.11 0.37 -7.83
CA ILE A 233 -1.83 -0.32 -6.76
C ILE A 233 -0.95 -1.41 -6.14
N ALA A 234 -0.34 -2.26 -6.97
CA ALA A 234 0.53 -3.34 -6.52
C ALA A 234 1.80 -2.81 -5.81
N ALA A 235 2.40 -1.71 -6.29
CA ALA A 235 3.55 -1.09 -5.65
C ALA A 235 3.20 -0.52 -4.27
N CYS A 236 2.08 0.18 -4.16
CA CYS A 236 1.58 0.70 -2.89
C CYS A 236 1.25 -0.42 -1.88
N TYR A 237 0.65 -1.50 -2.36
CA TYR A 237 0.36 -2.68 -1.55
C TYR A 237 1.64 -3.31 -0.98
N ARG A 238 2.66 -3.49 -1.82
CA ARG A 238 3.97 -3.98 -1.39
C ARG A 238 4.68 -3.03 -0.41
N ALA A 239 4.59 -1.71 -0.64
CA ALA A 239 5.20 -0.71 0.24
C ALA A 239 4.61 -0.75 1.65
N LEU A 240 3.35 -1.14 1.82
CA LEU A 240 2.70 -1.35 3.10
C LEU A 240 3.16 -2.62 3.85
N ASP A 241 4.09 -3.38 3.27
CA ASP A 241 4.54 -4.70 3.76
C ASP A 241 3.38 -5.68 4.00
N LEU A 242 2.41 -5.64 3.08
CA LEU A 242 1.29 -6.55 3.07
C LEU A 242 1.57 -7.78 2.21
N ILE A 243 0.99 -8.89 2.59
CA ILE A 243 0.87 -10.11 1.82
C ILE A 243 -0.58 -10.49 1.68
N THR A 244 -0.88 -11.28 0.66
CA THR A 244 -2.22 -11.80 0.40
C THR A 244 -2.25 -13.29 0.72
N PHE A 245 -3.18 -13.70 1.57
CA PHE A 245 -3.61 -15.08 1.67
C PHE A 245 -5.03 -15.21 1.13
N LEU A 246 -5.44 -16.42 0.82
CA LEU A 246 -6.68 -16.69 0.11
C LEU A 246 -7.56 -17.65 0.92
N THR A 247 -8.86 -17.50 0.76
CA THR A 247 -9.85 -18.50 1.12
C THR A 247 -10.65 -18.85 -0.12
N THR A 248 -10.96 -20.12 -0.33
CA THR A 248 -11.72 -20.55 -1.52
C THR A 248 -12.72 -21.65 -1.15
N GLY A 249 -13.85 -21.65 -1.84
CA GLY A 249 -14.93 -22.60 -1.71
C GLY A 249 -16.11 -22.24 -2.61
N GLU A 250 -17.16 -23.08 -2.63
CA GLU A 250 -18.31 -22.90 -3.50
C GLU A 250 -19.04 -21.54 -3.32
N ASP A 251 -19.08 -20.99 -2.11
CA ASP A 251 -19.80 -19.74 -1.85
C ASP A 251 -18.95 -18.51 -2.19
N GLU A 252 -17.68 -18.51 -1.84
CA GLU A 252 -16.80 -17.36 -2.05
C GLU A 252 -15.34 -17.77 -2.22
N THR A 253 -14.66 -17.18 -3.22
CA THR A 253 -13.20 -17.08 -3.29
C THR A 253 -12.80 -15.67 -2.94
N ARG A 254 -11.88 -15.51 -1.96
CA ARG A 254 -11.52 -14.19 -1.46
C ARG A 254 -10.03 -14.05 -1.15
N ALA A 255 -9.49 -12.89 -1.49
CA ALA A 255 -8.16 -12.44 -1.09
C ALA A 255 -8.24 -11.59 0.20
N TRP A 256 -7.34 -11.87 1.12
CA TRP A 256 -7.24 -11.20 2.41
C TRP A 256 -5.86 -10.58 2.59
N GLU A 257 -5.84 -9.34 3.03
CA GLU A 257 -4.61 -8.61 3.33
C GLU A 257 -4.15 -8.89 4.76
N VAL A 258 -2.87 -9.22 4.93
CA VAL A 258 -2.26 -9.34 6.25
C VAL A 258 -0.83 -8.83 6.20
N ARG A 259 -0.28 -8.36 7.31
CA ARG A 259 1.13 -7.96 7.38
C ARG A 259 2.04 -9.17 7.14
N ARG A 260 3.12 -8.97 6.44
CA ARG A 260 4.19 -9.96 6.31
C ARG A 260 4.69 -10.34 7.72
N GLY A 261 4.84 -11.62 7.96
CA GLY A 261 5.21 -12.14 9.28
C GLY A 261 4.04 -12.42 10.22
N ALA A 262 2.80 -12.15 9.80
CA ALA A 262 1.61 -12.48 10.60
C ALA A 262 1.44 -13.99 10.76
N THR A 263 0.99 -14.38 11.94
CA THR A 263 0.70 -15.78 12.29
C THR A 263 -0.68 -16.23 11.81
N ALA A 264 -0.93 -17.54 11.76
CA ALA A 264 -2.22 -18.08 11.36
C ALA A 264 -3.41 -17.57 12.21
N PRO A 265 -3.31 -17.42 13.56
CA PRO A 265 -4.36 -16.76 14.34
C PRO A 265 -4.61 -15.31 13.96
N GLU A 266 -3.56 -14.52 13.63
CA GLU A 266 -3.71 -13.15 13.19
C GLU A 266 -4.40 -13.07 11.83
N ALA A 267 -4.04 -13.96 10.90
CA ALA A 267 -4.73 -14.10 9.61
C ALA A 267 -6.20 -14.50 9.78
N ALA A 268 -6.48 -15.45 10.68
CA ALA A 268 -7.85 -15.82 11.03
C ALA A 268 -8.65 -14.62 11.58
N GLY A 269 -7.99 -13.75 12.36
CA GLY A 269 -8.56 -12.50 12.89
C GLY A 269 -8.93 -11.47 11.81
N VAL A 270 -8.23 -11.46 10.69
CA VAL A 270 -8.57 -10.63 9.53
C VAL A 270 -9.87 -11.11 8.88
N ILE A 271 -10.15 -12.41 8.87
CA ILE A 271 -11.41 -12.95 8.38
C ILE A 271 -12.55 -12.62 9.35
N HIS A 272 -12.37 -12.95 10.63
CA HIS A 272 -13.31 -12.65 11.70
C HIS A 272 -12.65 -12.79 13.08
N THR A 273 -13.00 -11.92 14.02
CA THR A 273 -12.44 -11.92 15.38
C THR A 273 -12.72 -13.22 16.15
N ASP A 274 -13.84 -13.88 15.90
CA ASP A 274 -14.17 -15.16 16.54
C ASP A 274 -13.27 -16.28 16.04
N LEU A 275 -12.86 -16.26 14.76
CA LEU A 275 -11.88 -17.22 14.23
C LEU A 275 -10.53 -17.09 14.92
N GLN A 276 -10.10 -15.87 15.24
CA GLN A 276 -8.88 -15.63 16.00
C GLN A 276 -8.98 -16.16 17.43
N ARG A 277 -10.07 -15.79 18.14
CA ARG A 277 -10.28 -16.21 19.52
C ARG A 277 -10.40 -17.72 19.67
N GLY A 278 -11.18 -18.35 18.79
CA GLY A 278 -11.41 -19.79 18.79
C GLY A 278 -10.39 -20.61 17.99
N PHE A 279 -9.28 -20.00 17.51
CA PHE A 279 -8.34 -20.67 16.62
C PHE A 279 -7.77 -21.97 17.23
N ILE A 280 -7.95 -23.07 16.50
CA ILE A 280 -7.37 -24.38 16.86
C ILE A 280 -6.19 -24.66 15.95
N ARG A 281 -6.40 -24.65 14.63
CA ARG A 281 -5.41 -24.93 13.59
C ARG A 281 -5.89 -24.39 12.24
N ALA A 282 -5.00 -24.30 11.27
CA ALA A 282 -5.34 -24.04 9.88
C ALA A 282 -4.91 -25.20 8.98
N GLU A 283 -5.75 -25.55 8.03
CA GLU A 283 -5.36 -26.36 6.88
C GLU A 283 -4.81 -25.39 5.83
N VAL A 284 -3.59 -25.62 5.35
CA VAL A 284 -2.86 -24.67 4.50
C VAL A 284 -2.32 -25.38 3.27
N ILE A 285 -2.50 -24.80 2.11
CA ILE A 285 -1.87 -25.20 0.85
C ILE A 285 -1.42 -23.96 0.07
N GLY A 286 -0.27 -24.02 -0.58
CA GLY A 286 0.17 -22.96 -1.47
C GLY A 286 -0.66 -22.92 -2.77
N TYR A 287 -0.91 -21.73 -3.31
CA TYR A 287 -1.65 -21.54 -4.57
C TYR A 287 -1.13 -22.44 -5.70
N ALA A 288 0.19 -22.42 -5.96
CA ALA A 288 0.79 -23.22 -7.03
C ALA A 288 0.60 -24.73 -6.81
N GLU A 289 0.64 -25.19 -5.55
CA GLU A 289 0.43 -26.61 -5.21
C GLU A 289 -1.03 -27.02 -5.44
N LEU A 290 -2.00 -26.14 -5.11
CA LEU A 290 -3.42 -26.41 -5.35
C LEU A 290 -3.73 -26.44 -6.85
N VAL A 291 -3.23 -25.48 -7.61
CA VAL A 291 -3.42 -25.46 -9.09
C VAL A 291 -2.83 -26.71 -9.74
N ALA A 292 -1.63 -27.12 -9.32
CA ALA A 292 -1.01 -28.35 -9.83
C ALA A 292 -1.80 -29.63 -9.47
N ALA A 293 -2.51 -29.64 -8.33
CA ALA A 293 -3.37 -30.77 -7.93
C ALA A 293 -4.71 -30.79 -8.67
N GLY A 294 -5.17 -29.66 -9.18
CA GLY A 294 -6.41 -29.52 -9.97
C GLY A 294 -7.69 -29.39 -9.14
N SER A 295 -7.69 -29.76 -7.86
CA SER A 295 -8.81 -29.55 -6.92
C SER A 295 -8.37 -29.71 -5.46
N MET A 296 -9.18 -29.23 -4.52
CA MET A 296 -8.95 -29.44 -3.08
C MET A 296 -8.99 -30.91 -2.70
N GLU A 297 -9.90 -31.71 -3.28
CA GLU A 297 -9.98 -33.16 -3.02
C GLU A 297 -8.72 -33.88 -3.49
N ALA A 298 -8.24 -33.56 -4.69
CA ALA A 298 -7.01 -34.16 -5.22
C ALA A 298 -5.79 -33.76 -4.40
N ALA A 299 -5.70 -32.50 -3.98
CA ALA A 299 -4.64 -32.01 -3.10
C ALA A 299 -4.65 -32.73 -1.74
N LYS A 300 -5.82 -32.97 -1.18
CA LYS A 300 -5.99 -33.72 0.08
C LYS A 300 -5.59 -35.17 -0.09
N ALA A 301 -6.04 -35.85 -1.15
CA ALA A 301 -5.68 -37.21 -1.47
C ALA A 301 -4.15 -37.37 -1.69
N ALA A 302 -3.51 -36.38 -2.26
CA ALA A 302 -2.05 -36.35 -2.46
C ALA A 302 -1.26 -35.92 -1.21
N GLY A 303 -1.92 -35.64 -0.08
CA GLY A 303 -1.25 -35.24 1.18
C GLY A 303 -0.56 -33.87 1.09
N LYS A 304 -1.01 -32.99 0.20
CA LYS A 304 -0.43 -31.65 -0.01
C LYS A 304 -0.94 -30.61 0.98
N ILE A 305 -2.07 -30.85 1.61
CA ILE A 305 -2.64 -29.95 2.62
C ILE A 305 -1.90 -30.16 3.94
N ARG A 306 -1.24 -29.11 4.40
CA ARG A 306 -0.54 -29.08 5.68
C ARG A 306 -1.52 -28.69 6.79
N VAL A 307 -1.30 -29.19 7.99
CA VAL A 307 -2.04 -28.80 9.19
C VAL A 307 -1.09 -28.00 10.07
N GLU A 308 -1.38 -26.72 10.22
CA GLU A 308 -0.51 -25.75 10.85
C GLU A 308 -1.12 -25.23 12.17
N GLY A 309 -0.24 -25.00 13.16
CA GLY A 309 -0.61 -24.49 14.48
C GLY A 309 -0.57 -22.97 14.60
N LYS A 310 -0.59 -22.49 15.84
CA LYS A 310 -0.64 -21.05 16.16
C LYS A 310 0.61 -20.28 15.76
N ASP A 311 1.75 -20.93 15.69
CA ASP A 311 3.05 -20.30 15.41
C ASP A 311 3.37 -20.27 13.90
N TYR A 312 2.47 -20.79 13.06
CA TYR A 312 2.65 -20.76 11.62
C TYR A 312 2.60 -19.32 11.10
N VAL A 313 3.66 -18.92 10.42
CA VAL A 313 3.74 -17.63 9.73
C VAL A 313 3.18 -17.78 8.32
N VAL A 314 2.10 -17.06 8.04
CA VAL A 314 1.41 -17.06 6.75
C VAL A 314 2.30 -16.52 5.64
N ARG A 315 2.24 -17.16 4.47
CA ARG A 315 3.03 -16.80 3.30
C ARG A 315 2.14 -16.21 2.21
N GLU A 316 2.77 -15.44 1.32
CA GLU A 316 2.11 -14.92 0.11
C GLU A 316 1.54 -16.09 -0.71
N GLY A 317 0.23 -16.02 -1.02
CA GLY A 317 -0.47 -17.03 -1.81
C GLY A 317 -0.85 -18.30 -1.06
N ASP A 318 -0.72 -18.34 0.26
CA ASP A 318 -1.30 -19.45 1.05
C ASP A 318 -2.84 -19.42 0.94
N ILE A 319 -3.42 -20.59 0.76
CA ILE A 319 -4.85 -20.83 0.87
C ILE A 319 -5.13 -21.44 2.23
N LEU A 320 -5.94 -20.75 3.03
CA LEU A 320 -6.20 -21.12 4.43
C LEU A 320 -7.64 -21.58 4.61
N HIS A 321 -7.79 -22.70 5.33
CA HIS A 321 -9.06 -23.13 5.90
C HIS A 321 -8.93 -23.22 7.42
N VAL A 322 -9.51 -22.25 8.13
CA VAL A 322 -9.38 -22.11 9.58
C VAL A 322 -10.33 -23.07 10.30
N ARG A 323 -9.80 -23.86 11.24
CA ARG A 323 -10.56 -24.68 12.18
C ARG A 323 -10.57 -24.01 13.54
N PHE A 324 -11.77 -23.75 14.05
CA PHE A 324 -11.97 -23.02 15.30
C PHE A 324 -13.06 -23.67 16.15
N ALA A 325 -13.05 -23.36 17.44
CA ALA A 325 -14.14 -23.65 18.36
C ALA A 325 -14.63 -22.32 18.97
N VAL A 326 -15.94 -22.17 19.07
CA VAL A 326 -16.60 -21.02 19.72
C VAL A 326 -16.89 -21.37 21.16
#